data_4626c89abeefe9551d7125725d2d95b4
#
_entry.id   4626c89abeefe9551d7125725d2d95b4
#
_cell.length_a   1.000
_cell.length_b   1.000
_cell.length_c   1.000
_cell.angle_alpha   90.00
_cell.angle_beta   90.00
_cell.angle_gamma   90.00
#
_symmetry.space_group_name_H-M   'P 1'
#
loop_
_entity.id
_entity.type
_entity.pdbx_description
1 polymer ?
#
loop_
_entity_poly.entity_id
_entity_poly.type
_entity_poly.pdbx_seq_one_letter_code
_entity_poly.pdbx_strand_id
1 'polypeptide(L)'
;MTFRSIFSLACCAAALLSPASAAPRPGDAKLRDDLDVAYNTWRLHLLRGNYDGWRATTSAYRQVKVRNLAVSEKRPFPASLFRQPMAPPALAPLMYVGSVVNGPTAAATYYGKVDLGLGQEPTDSNALVLLFTHENGKWKYDQARFFNLTRLPAVKERLKRGDASVLMEQDGFQPLGKIPAVPPVCPPPKYIAKILVDCPGRTVKANVNNISLHEFDNTRLAEVISGGLRDGTNSLTLNFSDSPNGKKGAVLVEVYIMPEIPGHLPARAFSYFVPPQAHPKSGPVLINVTPELLKTMEPKNSSPKAAAGK
;
A
#
# COMPACT_ATOMS: atom_id res chain seq x y z
N MET A 1 -31.95 -0.70 -75.21
CA MET A 1 -32.15 0.19 -74.05
C MET A 1 -31.03 -0.15 -73.08
N THR A 2 -29.98 0.63 -73.08
CA THR A 2 -28.74 0.46 -72.32
C THR A 2 -28.71 1.48 -71.22
N PHE A 3 -28.75 1.03 -69.93
CA PHE A 3 -28.51 1.87 -68.75
C PHE A 3 -27.05 1.76 -68.36
N ARG A 4 -26.32 2.87 -68.45
CA ARG A 4 -24.99 3.07 -67.92
C ARG A 4 -25.09 3.54 -66.44
N SER A 5 -24.61 2.76 -65.51
CA SER A 5 -24.41 3.18 -64.13
C SER A 5 -23.01 3.75 -63.97
N ILE A 6 -22.94 5.00 -63.53
CA ILE A 6 -21.72 5.72 -63.19
C ILE A 6 -21.42 5.42 -61.69
N PHE A 7 -20.29 4.74 -61.41
CA PHE A 7 -19.79 4.59 -60.06
C PHE A 7 -18.87 5.78 -59.71
N SER A 8 -19.35 6.64 -58.83
CA SER A 8 -18.51 7.68 -58.20
C SER A 8 -17.71 7.08 -57.06
N LEU A 9 -16.38 7.08 -57.22
CA LEU A 9 -15.41 6.67 -56.18
C LEU A 9 -15.17 7.88 -55.27
N ALA A 10 -15.77 7.88 -54.10
CA ALA A 10 -15.46 8.86 -53.05
C ALA A 10 -14.21 8.43 -52.25
N CYS A 11 -13.09 9.08 -52.50
CA CYS A 11 -11.87 8.96 -51.68
C CYS A 11 -12.11 9.63 -50.33
N CYS A 12 -12.38 8.85 -49.27
CA CYS A 12 -12.28 9.32 -47.90
C CYS A 12 -10.82 9.38 -47.49
N ALA A 13 -10.24 10.57 -47.49
CA ALA A 13 -8.95 10.84 -46.84
C ALA A 13 -9.17 10.78 -45.30
N ALA A 14 -8.81 9.68 -44.68
CA ALA A 14 -8.73 9.58 -43.22
C ALA A 14 -7.53 10.39 -42.75
N ALA A 15 -7.76 11.60 -42.28
CA ALA A 15 -6.77 12.39 -41.58
C ALA A 15 -6.42 11.67 -40.25
N LEU A 16 -5.23 11.09 -40.18
CA LEU A 16 -4.61 10.59 -38.95
C LEU A 16 -4.37 11.80 -38.04
N LEU A 17 -5.32 12.11 -37.19
CA LEU A 17 -5.13 13.03 -36.06
C LEU A 17 -4.16 12.35 -35.09
N SER A 18 -2.87 12.68 -35.21
CA SER A 18 -1.90 12.41 -34.13
C SER A 18 -2.41 13.13 -32.89
N PRO A 19 -2.49 12.47 -31.73
CA PRO A 19 -2.81 13.18 -30.49
C PRO A 19 -1.66 14.17 -30.21
N ALA A 20 -1.94 15.45 -30.46
CA ALA A 20 -1.06 16.51 -30.03
C ALA A 20 -0.92 16.40 -28.51
N SER A 21 0.30 16.23 -28.03
CA SER A 21 0.61 16.35 -26.61
C SER A 21 0.10 17.71 -26.15
N ALA A 22 -1.01 17.73 -25.43
CA ALA A 22 -1.62 18.97 -24.97
C ALA A 22 -0.63 19.65 -24.02
N ALA A 23 -0.26 20.89 -24.33
CA ALA A 23 0.54 21.71 -23.41
C ALA A 23 -0.16 21.77 -22.05
N PRO A 24 0.58 21.71 -20.93
CA PRO A 24 0.00 21.79 -19.59
C PRO A 24 -0.90 23.00 -19.47
N ARG A 25 -2.14 22.81 -18.99
CA ARG A 25 -3.03 23.93 -18.73
C ARG A 25 -2.44 24.77 -17.59
N PRO A 26 -2.62 26.11 -17.55
CA PRO A 26 -2.09 26.96 -16.47
C PRO A 26 -2.45 26.47 -15.06
N GLY A 27 -3.64 25.85 -14.88
CA GLY A 27 -4.04 25.21 -13.64
C GLY A 27 -3.22 23.99 -13.25
N ASP A 28 -2.67 23.25 -14.21
CA ASP A 28 -1.86 22.05 -13.95
C ASP A 28 -0.48 22.41 -13.42
N ALA A 29 0.12 23.52 -13.87
CA ALA A 29 1.40 24.01 -13.37
C ALA A 29 1.31 24.44 -11.91
N LYS A 30 0.28 25.22 -11.55
CA LYS A 30 0.05 25.63 -10.17
C LYS A 30 -0.18 24.44 -9.25
N LEU A 31 -0.99 23.48 -9.69
CA LEU A 31 -1.24 22.26 -8.89
C LEU A 31 0.06 21.48 -8.66
N ARG A 32 0.88 21.30 -9.69
CA ARG A 32 2.18 20.67 -9.56
C ARG A 32 3.03 21.37 -8.50
N ASP A 33 3.17 22.69 -8.59
CA ASP A 33 3.97 23.47 -7.64
C ASP A 33 3.45 23.31 -6.21
N ASP A 34 2.13 23.36 -6.02
CA ASP A 34 1.49 23.17 -4.70
C ASP A 34 1.78 21.77 -4.12
N LEU A 35 1.71 20.71 -4.93
CA LEU A 35 1.99 19.32 -4.51
C LEU A 35 3.48 19.07 -4.27
N ASP A 36 4.37 19.65 -5.11
CA ASP A 36 5.82 19.57 -4.93
C ASP A 36 6.25 20.26 -3.63
N VAL A 37 5.69 21.44 -3.35
CA VAL A 37 5.92 22.16 -2.09
C VAL A 37 5.43 21.34 -0.90
N ALA A 38 4.23 20.77 -0.97
CA ALA A 38 3.68 19.94 0.10
C ALA A 38 4.57 18.72 0.41
N TYR A 39 5.00 17.98 -0.61
CA TYR A 39 5.88 16.84 -0.43
C TYR A 39 7.28 17.21 0.07
N ASN A 40 7.92 18.20 -0.54
CA ASN A 40 9.28 18.59 -0.16
C ASN A 40 9.33 19.18 1.25
N THR A 41 8.30 19.92 1.68
CA THR A 41 8.18 20.43 3.05
C THR A 41 8.00 19.28 4.05
N TRP A 42 7.11 18.33 3.76
CA TRP A 42 6.93 17.11 4.55
C TRP A 42 8.25 16.31 4.67
N ARG A 43 8.92 16.09 3.54
CA ARG A 43 10.20 15.39 3.48
C ARG A 43 11.26 16.08 4.34
N LEU A 44 11.36 17.39 4.26
CA LEU A 44 12.30 18.18 5.05
C LEU A 44 12.06 18.04 6.55
N HIS A 45 10.80 18.11 7.00
CA HIS A 45 10.45 17.89 8.40
C HIS A 45 10.80 16.50 8.88
N LEU A 46 10.54 15.47 8.05
CA LEU A 46 10.91 14.10 8.38
C LEU A 46 12.42 13.93 8.53
N LEU A 47 13.22 14.45 7.59
CA LEU A 47 14.68 14.36 7.61
C LEU A 47 15.32 15.13 8.79
N ARG A 48 14.67 16.21 9.25
CA ARG A 48 15.14 17.01 10.38
C ARG A 48 14.64 16.53 11.74
N GLY A 49 13.87 15.47 11.81
CA GLY A 49 13.27 15.00 13.05
C GLY A 49 12.24 15.97 13.66
N ASN A 50 11.68 16.86 12.84
CA ASN A 50 10.71 17.87 13.29
C ASN A 50 9.30 17.26 13.31
N TYR A 51 8.85 16.81 14.48
CA TYR A 51 7.55 16.15 14.64
C TYR A 51 6.37 17.07 14.37
N ASP A 52 6.40 18.32 14.86
CA ASP A 52 5.28 19.24 14.67
C ASP A 52 5.14 19.66 13.21
N GLY A 53 6.26 19.91 12.53
CA GLY A 53 6.28 20.15 11.09
C GLY A 53 5.78 18.95 10.29
N TRP A 54 6.20 17.72 10.66
CA TRP A 54 5.70 16.49 10.06
C TRP A 54 4.19 16.36 10.25
N ARG A 55 3.65 16.60 11.44
CA ARG A 55 2.20 16.60 11.71
C ARG A 55 1.45 17.63 10.86
N ALA A 56 1.97 18.84 10.77
CA ALA A 56 1.33 19.91 10.01
C ALA A 56 1.21 19.61 8.51
N THR A 57 2.15 18.81 7.96
CA THR A 57 2.27 18.50 6.53
C THR A 57 1.81 17.10 6.14
N THR A 58 1.43 16.27 7.10
CA THR A 58 0.94 14.89 6.90
C THR A 58 -0.58 14.84 7.04
N SER A 59 -1.27 14.05 6.20
CA SER A 59 -2.72 13.83 6.32
C SER A 59 -3.11 13.28 7.69
N ALA A 60 -4.29 13.61 8.18
CA ALA A 60 -4.79 13.12 9.46
C ALA A 60 -4.87 11.57 9.47
N TYR A 61 -5.31 10.97 8.38
CA TYR A 61 -5.33 9.52 8.18
C TYR A 61 -3.94 8.90 8.34
N ARG A 62 -2.94 9.45 7.62
CA ARG A 62 -1.57 8.95 7.65
C ARG A 62 -0.92 9.08 9.01
N GLN A 63 -1.16 10.19 9.72
CA GLN A 63 -0.63 10.40 11.08
C GLN A 63 -1.04 9.27 12.02
N VAL A 64 -2.33 8.93 12.06
CA VAL A 64 -2.84 7.85 12.92
C VAL A 64 -2.36 6.49 12.44
N LYS A 65 -2.35 6.23 11.14
CA LYS A 65 -1.89 4.96 10.58
C LYS A 65 -0.43 4.67 10.92
N VAL A 66 0.46 5.67 10.77
CA VAL A 66 1.89 5.54 11.10
C VAL A 66 2.11 5.36 12.61
N ARG A 67 1.39 6.15 13.44
CA ARG A 67 1.41 5.98 14.90
C ARG A 67 0.97 4.58 15.29
N ASN A 68 -0.17 4.13 14.80
CA ASN A 68 -0.72 2.82 15.13
C ASN A 68 0.25 1.70 14.75
N LEU A 69 0.88 1.78 13.58
CA LEU A 69 1.90 0.81 13.17
C LEU A 69 3.09 0.77 14.14
N ALA A 70 3.66 1.93 14.47
CA ALA A 70 4.80 2.01 15.40
C ALA A 70 4.44 1.45 16.78
N VAL A 71 3.30 1.87 17.33
CA VAL A 71 2.81 1.41 18.65
C VAL A 71 2.53 -0.09 18.63
N SER A 72 1.93 -0.62 17.57
CA SER A 72 1.61 -2.05 17.45
C SER A 72 2.83 -2.94 17.34
N GLU A 73 3.95 -2.40 16.85
CA GLU A 73 5.25 -3.06 16.85
C GLU A 73 6.10 -2.72 18.09
N LYS A 74 5.51 -2.11 19.11
CA LYS A 74 6.17 -1.65 20.34
C LYS A 74 7.38 -0.76 20.10
N ARG A 75 7.37 -0.05 18.96
CA ARG A 75 8.40 0.94 18.65
C ARG A 75 8.06 2.30 19.28
N PRO A 76 9.04 3.02 19.86
CA PRO A 76 8.78 4.31 20.50
C PRO A 76 8.33 5.36 19.46
N PHE A 77 7.09 5.84 19.59
CA PHE A 77 6.57 6.91 18.74
C PHE A 77 6.60 8.24 19.52
N PRO A 78 7.02 9.37 18.91
CA PRO A 78 7.36 9.57 17.49
C PRO A 78 8.82 9.25 17.10
N ALA A 79 9.69 8.88 18.04
CA ALA A 79 11.12 8.73 17.78
C ALA A 79 11.44 7.72 16.64
N SER A 80 10.69 6.62 16.56
CA SER A 80 10.87 5.62 15.50
C SER A 80 10.52 6.13 14.10
N LEU A 81 9.70 7.19 14.00
CA LEU A 81 9.37 7.83 12.73
C LEU A 81 10.60 8.39 12.02
N PHE A 82 11.57 8.92 12.79
CA PHE A 82 12.76 9.58 12.28
C PHE A 82 13.98 8.65 12.18
N ARG A 83 13.82 7.39 12.56
CA ARG A 83 14.88 6.35 12.49
C ARG A 83 14.63 5.37 11.35
N GLN A 84 13.99 5.84 10.27
CA GLN A 84 13.75 4.98 9.11
C GLN A 84 15.08 4.70 8.39
N PRO A 85 15.32 3.46 7.96
CA PRO A 85 16.55 3.11 7.24
C PRO A 85 16.65 3.78 5.87
N MET A 86 15.53 4.27 5.34
CA MET A 86 15.43 4.88 4.02
C MET A 86 14.93 6.31 4.11
N ALA A 87 15.62 7.23 3.46
CA ALA A 87 15.13 8.58 3.25
C ALA A 87 14.02 8.57 2.18
N PRO A 88 12.95 9.37 2.34
CA PRO A 88 11.99 9.57 1.25
C PRO A 88 12.71 10.13 0.02
N PRO A 89 12.37 9.68 -1.20
CA PRO A 89 13.02 10.11 -2.42
C PRO A 89 13.02 11.63 -2.61
N ALA A 90 14.08 12.19 -3.16
CA ALA A 90 14.08 13.56 -3.67
C ALA A 90 13.36 13.60 -5.01
N LEU A 91 12.57 14.65 -5.28
CA LEU A 91 11.89 14.81 -6.57
C LEU A 91 12.78 15.40 -7.67
N ALA A 92 13.79 16.20 -7.30
CA ALA A 92 14.64 16.91 -8.26
C ALA A 92 15.25 16.06 -9.37
N PRO A 93 15.71 14.80 -9.13
CA PRO A 93 16.26 13.95 -10.19
C PRO A 93 15.17 13.22 -11.01
N LEU A 94 13.88 13.38 -10.66
CA LEU A 94 12.79 12.66 -11.30
C LEU A 94 12.09 13.55 -12.32
N MET A 95 11.71 12.96 -13.45
CA MET A 95 10.86 13.61 -14.43
C MET A 95 9.41 13.63 -13.90
N TYR A 96 8.82 14.82 -13.78
CA TYR A 96 7.40 14.95 -13.56
C TYR A 96 6.63 14.46 -14.78
N VAL A 97 5.65 13.58 -14.58
CA VAL A 97 4.83 12.99 -15.65
C VAL A 97 3.45 13.65 -15.71
N GLY A 98 2.83 13.90 -14.56
CA GLY A 98 1.51 14.51 -14.50
C GLY A 98 0.90 14.44 -13.11
N SER A 99 -0.20 15.17 -12.92
CA SER A 99 -1.02 15.11 -11.72
C SER A 99 -2.50 15.00 -12.06
N VAL A 100 -3.26 14.38 -11.15
CA VAL A 100 -4.71 14.23 -11.25
C VAL A 100 -5.33 14.63 -9.92
N VAL A 101 -6.41 15.41 -9.98
CA VAL A 101 -7.24 15.76 -8.82
C VAL A 101 -8.57 15.05 -8.93
N ASN A 102 -9.03 14.51 -7.82
CA ASN A 102 -10.39 14.00 -7.67
C ASN A 102 -10.94 14.49 -6.33
N GLY A 103 -11.85 15.44 -6.36
CA GLY A 103 -12.37 16.07 -5.15
C GLY A 103 -11.26 16.62 -4.24
N PRO A 104 -11.25 16.26 -2.95
CA PRO A 104 -10.24 16.69 -1.99
C PRO A 104 -8.97 15.83 -1.99
N THR A 105 -8.72 15.04 -3.02
CA THR A 105 -7.54 14.18 -3.13
C THR A 105 -6.82 14.42 -4.46
N ALA A 106 -5.50 14.22 -4.46
CA ALA A 106 -4.68 14.36 -5.66
C ALA A 106 -3.60 13.27 -5.72
N ALA A 107 -3.17 12.99 -6.94
CA ALA A 107 -2.00 12.15 -7.21
C ALA A 107 -1.01 12.92 -8.10
N ALA A 108 0.29 12.84 -7.80
CA ALA A 108 1.36 13.34 -8.66
C ALA A 108 2.29 12.19 -9.02
N THR A 109 2.58 12.04 -10.31
CA THR A 109 3.39 10.95 -10.87
C THR A 109 4.75 11.46 -11.32
N TYR A 110 5.79 10.76 -10.89
CA TYR A 110 7.18 11.00 -11.29
C TYR A 110 7.79 9.73 -11.86
N TYR A 111 8.70 9.89 -12.80
CA TYR A 111 9.42 8.79 -13.44
C TYR A 111 10.93 9.02 -13.36
N GLY A 112 11.70 7.98 -13.11
CA GLY A 112 13.16 8.04 -13.13
C GLY A 112 13.83 7.04 -12.19
N LYS A 113 15.10 7.32 -11.91
CA LYS A 113 15.90 6.58 -10.93
C LYS A 113 15.47 6.98 -9.53
N VAL A 114 14.74 6.10 -8.85
CA VAL A 114 14.31 6.36 -7.48
C VAL A 114 15.27 5.64 -6.53
N ASP A 115 16.09 6.42 -5.84
CA ASP A 115 16.93 5.90 -4.75
C ASP A 115 16.07 5.66 -3.50
N LEU A 116 15.99 4.40 -3.09
CA LEU A 116 15.30 3.96 -1.88
C LEU A 116 16.24 3.76 -0.70
N GLY A 117 17.54 4.01 -0.88
CA GLY A 117 18.54 3.80 0.16
C GLY A 117 18.77 2.33 0.54
N LEU A 118 18.41 1.39 -0.35
CA LEU A 118 18.55 -0.06 -0.10
C LEU A 118 19.92 -0.63 -0.49
N GLY A 119 20.87 0.23 -0.85
CA GLY A 119 22.21 -0.18 -1.30
C GLY A 119 22.24 -0.87 -2.66
N GLN A 120 21.12 -0.96 -3.35
CA GLN A 120 21.04 -1.39 -4.76
C GLN A 120 21.14 -0.18 -5.67
N GLU A 121 21.86 -0.32 -6.79
CA GLU A 121 21.90 0.72 -7.80
C GLU A 121 20.48 1.11 -8.24
N PRO A 122 20.13 2.42 -8.19
CA PRO A 122 18.82 2.88 -8.63
C PRO A 122 18.64 2.56 -10.11
N THR A 123 17.55 1.89 -10.45
CA THR A 123 17.18 1.65 -11.84
C THR A 123 16.37 2.83 -12.39
N ASP A 124 16.49 3.09 -13.69
CA ASP A 124 15.68 4.10 -14.39
C ASP A 124 14.27 3.60 -14.77
N SER A 125 13.86 2.51 -14.16
CA SER A 125 12.62 1.78 -14.50
C SER A 125 11.57 1.84 -13.38
N ASN A 126 11.48 2.97 -12.69
CA ASN A 126 10.51 3.15 -11.60
C ASN A 126 9.60 4.35 -11.88
N ALA A 127 8.35 4.21 -11.42
CA ALA A 127 7.46 5.34 -11.22
C ALA A 127 7.20 5.52 -9.72
N LEU A 128 7.17 6.77 -9.30
CA LEU A 128 6.76 7.20 -7.96
C LEU A 128 5.46 7.95 -8.09
N VAL A 129 4.40 7.47 -7.45
CA VAL A 129 3.13 8.18 -7.35
C VAL A 129 2.95 8.65 -5.91
N LEU A 130 2.85 9.96 -5.74
CA LEU A 130 2.58 10.61 -4.46
C LEU A 130 1.10 10.92 -4.35
N LEU A 131 0.48 10.54 -3.25
CA LEU A 131 -0.92 10.78 -2.96
C LEU A 131 -1.05 11.85 -1.88
N PHE A 132 -2.02 12.74 -2.07
CA PHE A 132 -2.26 13.89 -1.21
C PHE A 132 -3.74 14.01 -0.85
N THR A 133 -4.01 14.64 0.30
CA THR A 133 -5.33 15.10 0.72
C THR A 133 -5.34 16.61 0.92
N HIS A 134 -6.44 17.26 0.55
CA HIS A 134 -6.64 18.69 0.79
C HIS A 134 -7.40 18.89 2.10
N GLU A 135 -6.68 19.25 3.15
CA GLU A 135 -7.22 19.40 4.50
C GLU A 135 -6.92 20.81 5.03
N ASN A 136 -7.95 21.48 5.56
CA ASN A 136 -7.84 22.83 6.14
C ASN A 136 -7.20 23.84 5.16
N GLY A 137 -7.62 23.81 3.89
CA GLY A 137 -7.14 24.72 2.86
C GLY A 137 -5.73 24.45 2.32
N LYS A 138 -5.11 23.31 2.65
CA LYS A 138 -3.74 22.95 2.23
C LYS A 138 -3.65 21.52 1.75
N TRP A 139 -2.82 21.27 0.75
CA TRP A 139 -2.40 19.93 0.39
C TRP A 139 -1.48 19.33 1.46
N LYS A 140 -1.77 18.11 1.87
CA LYS A 140 -0.96 17.34 2.82
C LYS A 140 -0.55 16.02 2.20
N TYR A 141 0.69 15.62 2.46
CA TYR A 141 1.18 14.32 2.03
C TYR A 141 0.44 13.19 2.75
N ASP A 142 -0.02 12.21 1.97
CA ASP A 142 -0.69 11.02 2.50
C ASP A 142 0.18 9.78 2.37
N GLN A 143 0.56 9.38 1.16
CA GLN A 143 1.38 8.19 0.94
C GLN A 143 2.12 8.24 -0.40
N ALA A 144 3.11 7.36 -0.55
CA ALA A 144 3.78 7.09 -1.81
C ALA A 144 3.49 5.66 -2.28
N ARG A 145 3.40 5.50 -3.58
CA ARG A 145 3.34 4.21 -4.26
C ARG A 145 4.52 4.09 -5.21
N PHE A 146 5.17 2.95 -5.17
CA PHE A 146 6.24 2.60 -6.09
C PHE A 146 5.75 1.59 -7.11
N PHE A 147 6.16 1.81 -8.36
CA PHE A 147 5.86 0.91 -9.44
C PHE A 147 7.15 0.56 -10.19
N ASN A 148 7.57 -0.69 -10.11
CA ASN A 148 8.73 -1.16 -10.86
C ASN A 148 8.32 -1.47 -12.30
N LEU A 149 8.92 -0.78 -13.26
CA LEU A 149 8.59 -0.85 -14.67
C LEU A 149 9.51 -1.78 -15.48
N THR A 150 10.42 -2.49 -14.83
CA THR A 150 11.43 -3.33 -15.51
C THR A 150 10.79 -4.35 -16.47
N ARG A 151 9.63 -4.89 -16.10
CA ARG A 151 8.90 -5.88 -16.91
C ARG A 151 7.74 -5.28 -17.72
N LEU A 152 7.61 -3.96 -17.78
CA LEU A 152 6.49 -3.26 -18.39
C LEU A 152 6.97 -2.19 -19.38
N PRO A 153 7.66 -2.57 -20.47
CA PRO A 153 8.28 -1.61 -21.40
C PRO A 153 7.24 -0.67 -22.03
N ALA A 154 6.05 -1.13 -22.35
CA ALA A 154 5.01 -0.28 -22.94
C ALA A 154 4.54 0.82 -21.97
N VAL A 155 4.39 0.51 -20.68
CA VAL A 155 4.08 1.50 -19.63
C VAL A 155 5.21 2.50 -19.48
N LYS A 156 6.47 2.03 -19.46
CA LYS A 156 7.66 2.87 -19.37
C LYS A 156 7.70 3.90 -20.51
N GLU A 157 7.45 3.48 -21.75
CA GLU A 157 7.46 4.40 -22.90
C GLU A 157 6.31 5.41 -22.86
N ARG A 158 5.14 5.05 -22.36
CA ARG A 158 4.05 6.00 -22.15
C ARG A 158 4.40 7.06 -21.11
N LEU A 159 4.97 6.65 -19.97
CA LEU A 159 5.42 7.58 -18.91
C LEU A 159 6.53 8.54 -19.41
N LYS A 160 7.49 8.06 -20.20
CA LYS A 160 8.51 8.92 -20.82
C LYS A 160 7.92 10.01 -21.72
N ARG A 161 6.77 9.77 -22.33
CA ARG A 161 6.04 10.74 -23.13
C ARG A 161 5.11 11.65 -22.33
N GLY A 162 5.14 11.56 -20.99
CA GLY A 162 4.30 12.37 -20.12
C GLY A 162 2.88 11.83 -19.92
N ASP A 163 2.62 10.57 -20.25
CA ASP A 163 1.29 9.96 -20.09
C ASP A 163 1.19 9.24 -18.76
N ALA A 164 0.71 9.96 -17.73
CA ALA A 164 0.46 9.41 -16.40
C ALA A 164 -0.82 8.54 -16.35
N SER A 165 -1.71 8.60 -17.34
CA SER A 165 -3.00 7.90 -17.31
C SER A 165 -2.83 6.39 -17.19
N VAL A 166 -1.76 5.84 -17.76
CA VAL A 166 -1.43 4.42 -17.70
C VAL A 166 -1.29 3.85 -16.28
N LEU A 167 -0.87 4.66 -15.32
CA LEU A 167 -0.82 4.26 -13.91
C LEU A 167 -2.14 4.53 -13.22
N MET A 168 -2.89 5.55 -13.65
CA MET A 168 -4.18 5.88 -13.09
C MET A 168 -5.27 4.85 -13.45
N GLU A 169 -5.04 4.01 -14.43
CA GLU A 169 -5.90 2.87 -14.77
C GLU A 169 -5.75 1.71 -13.76
N GLN A 170 -4.74 1.76 -12.89
CA GLN A 170 -4.46 0.70 -11.92
C GLN A 170 -5.02 1.07 -10.54
N ASP A 171 -5.62 0.10 -9.87
CA ASP A 171 -6.16 0.27 -8.53
C ASP A 171 -5.07 0.70 -7.53
N GLY A 172 -5.42 1.64 -6.68
CA GLY A 172 -4.55 2.17 -5.64
C GLY A 172 -3.59 3.28 -6.07
N PHE A 173 -3.54 3.64 -7.37
CA PHE A 173 -2.77 4.79 -7.87
C PHE A 173 -3.63 6.02 -8.13
N GLN A 174 -4.95 5.85 -8.19
CA GLN A 174 -5.89 6.95 -8.36
C GLN A 174 -6.13 7.70 -7.05
N PRO A 175 -6.37 9.03 -7.13
CA PRO A 175 -6.88 9.76 -5.97
C PRO A 175 -8.31 9.29 -5.65
N LEU A 176 -8.57 9.03 -4.36
CA LEU A 176 -9.80 8.38 -3.88
C LEU A 176 -11.09 9.19 -4.08
N GLY A 177 -10.99 10.50 -4.36
CA GLY A 177 -12.15 11.38 -4.49
C GLY A 177 -12.77 11.81 -3.15
N LYS A 178 -12.30 11.23 -2.05
CA LYS A 178 -12.73 11.56 -0.69
C LYS A 178 -11.56 11.42 0.28
N ILE A 179 -11.54 12.24 1.32
CA ILE A 179 -10.56 12.10 2.39
C ILE A 179 -10.81 10.78 3.12
N PRO A 180 -9.79 9.92 3.29
CA PRO A 180 -9.93 8.67 4.02
C PRO A 180 -10.39 8.92 5.46
N ALA A 181 -11.31 8.10 5.96
CA ALA A 181 -11.71 8.16 7.36
C ALA A 181 -10.50 7.84 8.27
N VAL A 182 -10.28 8.70 9.25
CA VAL A 182 -9.19 8.51 10.22
C VAL A 182 -9.48 7.27 11.05
N PRO A 183 -8.59 6.26 11.07
CA PRO A 183 -8.81 5.06 11.85
C PRO A 183 -8.77 5.36 13.36
N PRO A 184 -9.38 4.51 14.19
CA PRO A 184 -9.27 4.66 15.64
C PRO A 184 -7.81 4.55 16.08
N VAL A 185 -7.45 5.33 17.10
CA VAL A 185 -6.14 5.27 17.73
C VAL A 185 -6.05 3.98 18.55
N CYS A 186 -5.11 3.10 18.21
CA CYS A 186 -4.95 1.84 18.92
C CYS A 186 -4.18 2.00 20.24
N PRO A 187 -4.50 1.18 21.28
CA PRO A 187 -3.67 1.07 22.47
C PRO A 187 -2.35 0.33 22.16
N PRO A 188 -1.35 0.40 23.05
CA PRO A 188 -0.20 -0.50 22.99
C PRO A 188 -0.65 -1.96 23.09
N PRO A 189 -0.11 -2.86 22.26
CA PRO A 189 -0.48 -4.26 22.26
C PRO A 189 0.14 -4.99 23.46
N LYS A 190 -0.54 -6.03 23.97
CA LYS A 190 0.14 -7.00 24.83
C LYS A 190 1.08 -7.87 24.00
N TYR A 191 0.60 -8.34 22.84
CA TYR A 191 1.37 -9.14 21.90
C TYR A 191 1.39 -8.49 20.53
N ILE A 192 2.57 -8.34 19.95
CA ILE A 192 2.71 -7.96 18.54
C ILE A 192 2.07 -9.07 17.70
N ALA A 193 1.18 -8.71 16.79
CA ALA A 193 0.52 -9.70 15.95
C ALA A 193 0.45 -9.28 14.48
N LYS A 194 0.45 -10.28 13.59
CA LYS A 194 0.28 -10.10 12.15
C LYS A 194 -0.84 -10.98 11.63
N ILE A 195 -1.57 -10.49 10.66
CA ILE A 195 -2.51 -11.26 9.85
C ILE A 195 -1.88 -11.53 8.49
N LEU A 196 -1.79 -12.80 8.11
CA LEU A 196 -1.39 -13.28 6.78
C LEU A 196 -2.63 -13.67 6.02
N VAL A 197 -2.80 -13.15 4.83
CA VAL A 197 -3.88 -13.54 3.93
C VAL A 197 -3.29 -13.95 2.57
N ASP A 198 -3.74 -15.09 2.06
CA ASP A 198 -3.52 -15.55 0.68
C ASP A 198 -4.89 -15.77 0.07
N CYS A 199 -5.27 -14.93 -0.91
CA CYS A 199 -6.65 -14.88 -1.43
C CYS A 199 -6.70 -14.68 -2.96
N PRO A 200 -6.13 -15.59 -3.75
CA PRO A 200 -6.14 -15.46 -5.21
C PRO A 200 -7.58 -15.40 -5.75
N GLY A 201 -7.85 -14.37 -6.59
CA GLY A 201 -9.15 -14.11 -7.21
C GLY A 201 -10.26 -13.73 -6.24
N ARG A 202 -9.92 -13.31 -5.03
CA ARG A 202 -10.89 -12.89 -3.99
C ARG A 202 -10.41 -11.67 -3.22
N THR A 203 -11.38 -10.93 -2.68
CA THR A 203 -11.13 -9.85 -1.72
C THR A 203 -11.49 -10.34 -0.32
N VAL A 204 -10.60 -10.12 0.63
CA VAL A 204 -10.80 -10.43 2.06
C VAL A 204 -10.73 -9.14 2.86
N LYS A 205 -11.82 -8.79 3.56
CA LYS A 205 -11.83 -7.71 4.55
C LYS A 205 -11.82 -8.32 5.93
N ALA A 206 -10.82 -7.94 6.72
CA ALA A 206 -10.64 -8.43 8.09
C ALA A 206 -10.70 -7.28 9.08
N ASN A 207 -11.43 -7.47 10.18
CA ASN A 207 -11.51 -6.51 11.28
C ASN A 207 -11.16 -7.22 12.59
N VAL A 208 -10.03 -6.82 13.20
CA VAL A 208 -9.57 -7.39 14.47
C VAL A 208 -9.87 -6.42 15.61
N ASN A 209 -10.58 -6.89 16.62
CA ASN A 209 -10.93 -6.15 17.83
C ASN A 209 -11.63 -4.80 17.57
N ASN A 210 -12.30 -4.64 16.43
CA ASN A 210 -12.91 -3.38 15.96
C ASN A 210 -11.94 -2.19 15.85
N ILE A 211 -10.63 -2.46 15.75
CA ILE A 211 -9.55 -1.46 15.69
C ILE A 211 -8.75 -1.62 14.41
N SER A 212 -8.36 -2.85 14.09
CA SER A 212 -7.47 -3.13 12.96
C SER A 212 -8.28 -3.57 11.75
N LEU A 213 -8.40 -2.67 10.78
CA LEU A 213 -9.10 -2.91 9.53
C LEU A 213 -8.08 -3.22 8.43
N HIS A 214 -8.29 -4.31 7.72
CA HIS A 214 -7.47 -4.80 6.64
C HIS A 214 -8.32 -5.12 5.42
N GLU A 215 -7.77 -4.86 4.23
CA GLU A 215 -8.37 -5.26 2.95
C GLU A 215 -7.28 -5.86 2.06
N PHE A 216 -7.50 -7.09 1.64
CA PHE A 216 -6.60 -7.85 0.78
C PHE A 216 -7.36 -8.20 -0.49
N ASP A 217 -6.85 -7.79 -1.64
CA ASP A 217 -7.45 -8.10 -2.93
C ASP A 217 -6.48 -8.88 -3.81
N ASN A 218 -6.87 -10.11 -4.18
CA ASN A 218 -6.11 -10.98 -5.08
C ASN A 218 -4.61 -11.02 -4.76
N THR A 219 -4.26 -11.21 -3.50
CA THR A 219 -2.87 -11.06 -3.01
C THR A 219 -2.50 -12.11 -1.99
N ARG A 220 -1.18 -12.25 -1.77
CA ARG A 220 -0.61 -12.92 -0.60
C ARG A 220 0.24 -11.91 0.16
N LEU A 221 -0.25 -11.48 1.32
CA LEU A 221 0.37 -10.42 2.11
C LEU A 221 0.18 -10.66 3.60
N ALA A 222 1.15 -10.19 4.39
CA ALA A 222 1.06 -10.13 5.85
C ALA A 222 1.08 -8.68 6.32
N GLU A 223 0.13 -8.31 7.18
CA GLU A 223 0.02 -6.97 7.76
C GLU A 223 0.06 -7.01 9.29
N VAL A 224 0.57 -5.95 9.90
CA VAL A 224 0.58 -5.78 11.36
C VAL A 224 -0.84 -5.46 11.83
N ILE A 225 -1.33 -6.18 12.83
CA ILE A 225 -2.61 -5.90 13.48
C ILE A 225 -2.44 -4.68 14.39
N SER A 226 -3.15 -3.60 14.09
CA SER A 226 -3.16 -2.38 14.91
C SER A 226 -3.70 -2.67 16.31
N GLY A 227 -2.89 -2.38 17.36
CA GLY A 227 -3.20 -2.73 18.74
C GLY A 227 -2.92 -4.20 19.08
N GLY A 228 -2.43 -5.01 18.14
CA GLY A 228 -2.01 -6.41 18.35
C GLY A 228 -3.11 -7.31 18.92
N LEU A 229 -2.70 -8.30 19.71
CA LEU A 229 -3.58 -9.18 20.47
C LEU A 229 -3.39 -9.00 21.99
N ARG A 230 -4.39 -9.44 22.75
CA ARG A 230 -4.43 -9.49 24.22
C ARG A 230 -4.65 -10.93 24.69
N ASP A 231 -4.44 -11.19 25.98
CA ASP A 231 -4.81 -12.48 26.58
C ASP A 231 -6.26 -12.82 26.40
N GLY A 232 -6.56 -14.09 26.35
CA GLY A 232 -7.92 -14.62 26.20
C GLY A 232 -8.48 -14.32 24.81
N THR A 233 -9.74 -13.90 24.78
CA THR A 233 -10.50 -13.80 23.52
C THR A 233 -10.28 -12.47 22.82
N ASN A 234 -9.95 -12.55 21.53
CA ASN A 234 -9.91 -11.45 20.57
C ASN A 234 -10.93 -11.72 19.46
N SER A 235 -11.64 -10.69 19.00
CA SER A 235 -12.59 -10.82 17.91
C SER A 235 -11.89 -10.66 16.55
N LEU A 236 -12.31 -11.45 15.58
CA LEU A 236 -11.94 -11.31 14.17
C LEU A 236 -13.21 -11.45 13.33
N THR A 237 -13.55 -10.42 12.56
CA THR A 237 -14.61 -10.52 11.57
C THR A 237 -14.00 -10.63 10.18
N LEU A 238 -14.38 -11.64 9.42
CA LEU A 238 -13.95 -11.87 8.06
C LEU A 238 -15.12 -11.66 7.10
N ASN A 239 -14.90 -10.88 6.04
CA ASN A 239 -15.84 -10.74 4.94
C ASN A 239 -15.12 -11.07 3.63
N PHE A 240 -15.74 -11.92 2.83
CA PHE A 240 -15.20 -12.40 1.57
C PHE A 240 -16.10 -11.94 0.41
N SER A 241 -15.47 -11.51 -0.66
CA SER A 241 -16.10 -11.24 -1.95
C SER A 241 -15.20 -11.70 -3.09
N ASP A 242 -15.74 -11.77 -4.29
CA ASP A 242 -14.95 -12.06 -5.46
C ASP A 242 -14.15 -10.82 -5.86
N SER A 243 -12.88 -11.00 -6.20
CA SER A 243 -12.08 -9.97 -6.86
C SER A 243 -12.43 -9.95 -8.36
N PRO A 244 -12.53 -8.75 -8.98
CA PRO A 244 -12.67 -8.65 -10.43
C PRO A 244 -11.43 -9.19 -11.15
N ASN A 245 -10.31 -9.33 -10.45
CA ASN A 245 -9.02 -9.73 -10.99
C ASN A 245 -8.61 -11.13 -10.50
N GLY A 246 -8.08 -11.93 -11.42
CA GLY A 246 -7.48 -13.23 -11.10
C GLY A 246 -8.44 -14.41 -11.08
N LYS A 247 -7.86 -15.61 -11.06
CA LYS A 247 -8.60 -16.87 -10.93
C LYS A 247 -8.77 -17.23 -9.46
N LYS A 248 -9.97 -17.68 -9.09
CA LYS A 248 -10.27 -18.14 -7.72
C LYS A 248 -9.39 -19.31 -7.36
N GLY A 249 -8.64 -19.15 -6.28
CA GLY A 249 -7.81 -20.19 -5.67
C GLY A 249 -8.25 -20.53 -4.26
N ALA A 250 -7.42 -21.30 -3.56
CA ALA A 250 -7.59 -21.51 -2.13
C ALA A 250 -7.45 -20.20 -1.36
N VAL A 251 -8.21 -20.04 -0.29
CA VAL A 251 -8.07 -18.90 0.64
C VAL A 251 -7.45 -19.38 1.94
N LEU A 252 -6.42 -18.68 2.38
CA LEU A 252 -5.79 -18.89 3.68
C LEU A 252 -5.80 -17.58 4.45
N VAL A 253 -6.29 -17.61 5.69
CA VAL A 253 -6.19 -16.50 6.64
C VAL A 253 -5.54 -17.04 7.91
N GLU A 254 -4.41 -16.49 8.29
CA GLU A 254 -3.72 -16.88 9.51
C GLU A 254 -3.37 -15.66 10.36
N VAL A 255 -3.45 -15.82 11.68
CA VAL A 255 -2.99 -14.79 12.62
C VAL A 255 -1.86 -15.36 13.46
N TYR A 256 -0.77 -14.61 13.52
CA TYR A 256 0.44 -14.96 14.25
C TYR A 256 0.73 -13.95 15.36
N ILE A 257 1.10 -14.45 16.52
CA ILE A 257 1.81 -13.68 17.54
C ILE A 257 3.29 -13.70 17.19
N MET A 258 3.87 -12.51 17.13
CA MET A 258 5.28 -12.35 16.77
C MET A 258 6.15 -12.38 18.03
N PRO A 259 7.31 -13.06 18.00
CA PRO A 259 8.22 -13.11 19.13
C PRO A 259 8.89 -11.77 19.38
N GLU A 260 9.04 -11.42 20.65
CA GLU A 260 9.82 -10.26 21.10
C GLU A 260 11.21 -10.68 21.61
N ILE A 261 11.40 -11.99 21.85
CA ILE A 261 12.65 -12.57 22.32
C ILE A 261 13.39 -13.20 21.14
N PRO A 262 14.66 -12.84 20.91
CA PRO A 262 15.46 -13.46 19.85
C PRO A 262 15.50 -15.00 19.99
N GLY A 263 15.38 -15.69 18.85
CA GLY A 263 15.37 -17.16 18.82
C GLY A 263 14.01 -17.82 19.06
N HIS A 264 13.02 -17.09 19.55
CA HIS A 264 11.65 -17.59 19.63
C HIS A 264 10.99 -17.61 18.25
N LEU A 265 10.00 -18.49 18.07
CA LEU A 265 9.25 -18.64 16.84
C LEU A 265 7.89 -17.95 16.94
N PRO A 266 7.31 -17.47 15.82
CA PRO A 266 5.93 -16.99 15.80
C PRO A 266 4.95 -18.10 16.20
N ALA A 267 3.96 -17.77 17.05
CA ALA A 267 2.86 -18.69 17.37
C ALA A 267 1.65 -18.41 16.50
N ARG A 268 1.10 -19.45 15.87
CA ARG A 268 -0.12 -19.33 15.07
C ARG A 268 -1.35 -19.37 15.97
N ALA A 269 -1.95 -18.19 16.19
CA ALA A 269 -3.12 -18.03 17.03
C ALA A 269 -4.44 -18.36 16.34
N PHE A 270 -4.48 -18.31 15.01
CA PHE A 270 -5.67 -18.59 14.22
C PHE A 270 -5.28 -19.10 12.84
N SER A 271 -6.10 -19.99 12.26
CA SER A 271 -5.97 -20.45 10.88
C SER A 271 -7.36 -20.76 10.31
N TYR A 272 -7.62 -20.25 9.12
CA TYR A 272 -8.82 -20.51 8.35
C TYR A 272 -8.42 -20.81 6.91
N PHE A 273 -8.77 -22.00 6.44
CA PHE A 273 -8.45 -22.45 5.09
C PHE A 273 -9.71 -22.86 4.33
N VAL A 274 -9.80 -22.43 3.08
CA VAL A 274 -10.89 -22.79 2.18
C VAL A 274 -10.29 -23.27 0.85
N PRO A 275 -10.59 -24.49 0.40
CA PRO A 275 -10.11 -24.99 -0.88
C PRO A 275 -10.73 -24.20 -2.06
N PRO A 276 -10.14 -24.28 -3.27
CA PRO A 276 -10.55 -23.44 -4.40
C PRO A 276 -12.03 -23.57 -4.80
N GLN A 277 -12.60 -24.75 -4.65
CA GLN A 277 -13.98 -25.06 -5.05
C GLN A 277 -15.03 -24.65 -4.00
N ALA A 278 -14.61 -24.39 -2.78
CA ALA A 278 -15.51 -24.02 -1.70
C ALA A 278 -15.72 -22.51 -1.61
N HIS A 279 -16.85 -22.11 -1.05
CA HIS A 279 -17.15 -20.72 -0.76
C HIS A 279 -16.75 -20.39 0.67
N PRO A 280 -15.89 -19.36 0.90
CA PRO A 280 -15.56 -18.94 2.24
C PRO A 280 -16.80 -18.35 2.93
N LYS A 281 -16.96 -18.64 4.22
CA LYS A 281 -18.04 -18.09 5.03
C LYS A 281 -17.59 -16.80 5.69
N SER A 282 -18.32 -15.71 5.41
CA SER A 282 -18.16 -14.44 6.10
C SER A 282 -18.80 -14.51 7.50
N GLY A 283 -18.20 -13.83 8.47
CA GLY A 283 -18.74 -13.74 9.80
C GLY A 283 -17.70 -13.53 10.90
N PRO A 284 -18.15 -13.41 12.14
CA PRO A 284 -17.27 -13.29 13.29
C PRO A 284 -16.67 -14.64 13.66
N VAL A 285 -15.40 -14.61 14.04
CA VAL A 285 -14.65 -15.72 14.63
C VAL A 285 -13.86 -15.22 15.84
N LEU A 286 -13.41 -16.12 16.68
CA LEU A 286 -12.66 -15.79 17.88
C LEU A 286 -11.22 -16.30 17.78
N ILE A 287 -10.29 -15.46 18.22
CA ILE A 287 -8.88 -15.81 18.39
C ILE A 287 -8.61 -15.90 19.89
N ASN A 288 -8.28 -17.07 20.39
CA ASN A 288 -7.98 -17.28 21.80
C ASN A 288 -6.45 -17.34 22.02
N VAL A 289 -5.94 -16.39 22.79
CA VAL A 289 -4.55 -16.37 23.22
C VAL A 289 -4.46 -17.00 24.62
N THR A 290 -3.89 -18.19 24.69
CA THR A 290 -3.75 -18.97 25.91
C THR A 290 -2.27 -19.13 26.30
N PRO A 291 -1.96 -19.46 27.57
CA PRO A 291 -0.60 -19.75 27.98
C PRO A 291 0.05 -20.91 27.20
N GLU A 292 -0.74 -21.92 26.81
CA GLU A 292 -0.26 -23.07 26.04
C GLU A 292 0.18 -22.64 24.64
N LEU A 293 -0.61 -21.76 24.00
CA LEU A 293 -0.23 -21.17 22.70
C LEU A 293 1.10 -20.43 22.81
N LEU A 294 1.28 -19.63 23.85
CA LEU A 294 2.50 -18.83 24.03
C LEU A 294 3.74 -19.70 24.27
N LYS A 295 3.60 -20.85 24.95
CA LYS A 295 4.69 -21.83 25.11
C LYS A 295 5.19 -22.38 23.77
N THR A 296 4.36 -22.40 22.72
CA THR A 296 4.80 -22.84 21.39
C THR A 296 5.81 -21.91 20.73
N MET A 297 6.00 -20.71 21.27
CA MET A 297 6.98 -19.74 20.78
C MET A 297 8.40 -20.09 21.25
N GLU A 298 8.53 -20.84 22.33
CA GLU A 298 9.83 -21.24 22.84
C GLU A 298 10.56 -22.15 21.81
N PRO A 299 11.87 -21.97 21.63
CA PRO A 299 12.64 -22.86 20.76
C PRO A 299 12.51 -24.29 21.30
N LYS A 300 12.15 -25.22 20.43
CA LYS A 300 12.21 -26.65 20.79
C LYS A 300 13.66 -26.95 21.15
N ASN A 301 13.95 -27.19 22.42
CA ASN A 301 15.26 -27.60 22.87
C ASN A 301 15.72 -28.77 22.00
N SER A 302 16.76 -28.57 21.20
CA SER A 302 17.54 -29.68 20.67
C SER A 302 17.94 -30.50 21.89
N SER A 303 17.44 -31.73 21.96
CA SER A 303 17.80 -32.68 22.99
C SER A 303 19.31 -32.57 23.29
N PRO A 304 19.74 -32.53 24.57
CA PRO A 304 21.15 -32.46 24.90
C PRO A 304 21.83 -33.62 24.15
N LYS A 305 22.78 -33.30 23.28
CA LYS A 305 23.67 -34.27 22.67
C LYS A 305 24.24 -35.07 23.83
N ALA A 306 23.80 -36.32 23.97
CA ALA A 306 24.37 -37.21 24.97
C ALA A 306 25.90 -37.09 24.88
N ALA A 307 26.50 -36.60 25.95
CA ALA A 307 27.93 -36.61 26.10
C ALA A 307 28.35 -38.10 26.03
N ALA A 308 28.79 -38.50 24.81
CA ALA A 308 29.48 -39.77 24.66
C ALA A 308 30.76 -39.65 25.50
N GLY A 309 30.72 -40.26 26.65
CA GLY A 309 31.89 -40.45 27.47
C GLY A 309 32.90 -41.33 26.75
N LYS A 310 34.12 -40.89 26.82
CA LYS A 310 35.27 -41.70 27.17
C LYS A 310 36.39 -40.78 27.58
#